data_a0208cd53672f6a5ac440b864780ed7c
#
_entry.id   a0208cd53672f6a5ac440b864780ed7c
#
_cell.length_a   1.000
_cell.length_b   1.000
_cell.length_c   1.000
_cell.angle_alpha   90.00
_cell.angle_beta   90.00
_cell.angle_gamma   90.00
#
_symmetry.space_group_name_H-M   'P 1'
#
loop_
_entity.id
_entity.type
_entity.pdbx_description
1 polymer ?
#
loop_
_entity_poly.entity_id
_entity_poly.type
_entity_poly.pdbx_seq_one_letter_code
_entity_poly.pdbx_strand_id
1 'polypeptide(L)'
;RRQRQMCIRDSRKTESEFADLQSMIDTAATPAPAGENVNPNGARFAALRDKNSDFIGWISIDGTNLDFPVMYAPDNKDFYLRHDFNKAYSVYGVPYLDEQTTLGANAESDNLIIYGHNMKTGTIFGCLTEYRKADYYQEHPFIEFDTVYGDAKYEVFGAFTIDVVNDTSFIYNPVSYTHL
;
A
#
# COMPACT_ATOMS: atom_id res chain seq x y z
N ARG A 1 -16.10 16.71 -21.95
CA ARG A 1 -15.92 17.68 -20.86
C ARG A 1 -16.44 17.13 -19.52
N ARG A 2 -17.65 16.54 -19.43
CA ARG A 2 -18.22 15.99 -18.17
C ARG A 2 -17.36 14.89 -17.57
N GLN A 3 -16.81 13.98 -18.37
CA GLN A 3 -16.00 12.85 -17.92
C GLN A 3 -14.65 13.31 -17.29
N ARG A 4 -14.00 14.34 -17.87
CA ARG A 4 -12.80 14.94 -17.26
C ARG A 4 -13.07 15.63 -15.92
N GLN A 5 -14.19 16.31 -15.79
CA GLN A 5 -14.57 16.96 -14.53
C GLN A 5 -14.92 15.95 -13.42
N MET A 6 -15.51 14.81 -13.77
CA MET A 6 -15.79 13.73 -12.84
C MET A 6 -14.48 13.12 -12.32
N CYS A 7 -13.55 12.77 -13.19
CA CYS A 7 -12.24 12.23 -12.78
C CYS A 7 -11.45 13.16 -11.85
N ILE A 8 -11.44 14.48 -12.12
CA ILE A 8 -10.73 15.45 -11.29
C ILE A 8 -11.39 15.60 -9.91
N ARG A 9 -12.71 15.55 -9.83
CA ARG A 9 -13.46 15.63 -8.58
C ARG A 9 -13.23 14.37 -7.73
N ASP A 10 -13.23 13.20 -8.37
CA ASP A 10 -13.02 11.92 -7.69
C ASP A 10 -11.57 11.81 -7.20
N SER A 11 -10.57 12.27 -7.97
CA SER A 11 -9.17 12.34 -7.53
C SER A 11 -9.00 13.18 -6.26
N ARG A 12 -9.56 14.40 -6.24
CA ARG A 12 -9.48 15.28 -5.08
C ARG A 12 -10.16 14.71 -3.84
N LYS A 13 -11.28 14.00 -4.03
CA LYS A 13 -11.96 13.33 -2.93
C LYS A 13 -11.08 12.24 -2.33
N THR A 14 -10.48 11.42 -3.18
CA THR A 14 -9.57 10.33 -2.77
C THR A 14 -8.32 10.88 -2.07
N GLU A 15 -7.71 11.93 -2.59
CA GLU A 15 -6.56 12.61 -1.97
C GLU A 15 -6.92 13.20 -0.59
N SER A 16 -8.10 13.86 -0.48
CA SER A 16 -8.58 14.39 0.80
C SER A 16 -8.84 13.27 1.82
N GLU A 17 -9.42 12.17 1.38
CA GLU A 17 -9.68 11.00 2.23
C GLU A 17 -8.37 10.42 2.79
N PHE A 18 -7.34 10.26 1.95
CA PHE A 18 -6.04 9.77 2.41
C PHE A 18 -5.35 10.75 3.36
N ALA A 19 -5.44 12.06 3.12
CA ALA A 19 -4.92 13.07 4.04
C ALA A 19 -5.62 13.04 5.41
N ASP A 20 -6.94 12.80 5.43
CA ASP A 20 -7.69 12.63 6.67
C ASP A 20 -7.24 11.38 7.44
N LEU A 21 -6.99 10.26 6.74
CA LEU A 21 -6.49 9.03 7.34
C LEU A 21 -5.07 9.21 7.89
N GLN A 22 -4.19 9.92 7.16
CA GLN A 22 -2.83 10.24 7.61
C GLN A 22 -2.86 11.07 8.91
N SER A 23 -3.74 12.07 8.99
CA SER A 23 -3.86 12.90 10.18
C SER A 23 -4.27 12.11 11.44
N MET A 24 -4.95 10.97 11.26
CA MET A 24 -5.31 10.09 12.38
C MET A 24 -4.08 9.32 12.91
N ILE A 25 -3.11 9.00 12.04
CA ILE A 25 -1.85 8.38 12.43
C ILE A 25 -1.01 9.39 13.22
N ASP A 26 -0.89 10.62 12.73
CA ASP A 26 -0.08 11.68 13.35
C ASP A 26 -0.60 12.06 14.74
N THR A 27 -1.92 12.05 14.92
CA THR A 27 -2.55 12.31 16.24
C THR A 27 -2.37 11.16 17.23
N ALA A 28 -2.23 9.94 16.75
CA ALA A 28 -2.02 8.75 17.58
C ALA A 28 -0.56 8.56 18.03
N ALA A 29 0.39 9.28 17.42
CA ALA A 29 1.84 9.18 17.67
C ALA A 29 2.30 9.76 19.01
N THR A 30 1.42 9.92 20.02
CA THR A 30 1.82 10.21 21.39
C THR A 30 2.50 8.95 21.97
N PRO A 31 3.77 9.03 22.46
CA PRO A 31 4.48 7.86 22.96
C PRO A 31 3.67 7.19 24.07
N ALA A 32 3.31 5.91 23.88
CA ALA A 32 2.78 5.10 24.95
C ALA A 32 3.86 4.98 26.06
N PRO A 33 3.50 5.00 27.34
CA PRO A 33 4.46 4.80 28.41
C PRO A 33 5.14 3.46 28.26
N ALA A 34 6.47 3.43 28.39
CA ALA A 34 7.31 2.25 28.28
C ALA A 34 6.84 1.16 29.27
N GLY A 35 6.15 0.17 28.77
CA GLY A 35 5.70 -1.01 29.48
C GLY A 35 5.61 -2.18 28.51
N GLU A 36 6.24 -3.26 28.91
CA GLU A 36 6.46 -4.55 28.29
C GLU A 36 5.56 -4.93 27.10
N ASN A 37 6.20 -5.28 25.96
CA ASN A 37 5.60 -6.00 24.79
C ASN A 37 4.38 -5.38 24.10
N VAL A 38 4.25 -4.07 24.09
CA VAL A 38 3.25 -3.40 23.26
C VAL A 38 3.86 -3.17 21.88
N ASN A 39 3.29 -3.81 20.86
CA ASN A 39 3.57 -3.47 19.47
C ASN A 39 3.29 -1.97 19.27
N PRO A 40 4.31 -1.11 19.01
CA PRO A 40 4.13 0.34 18.93
C PRO A 40 3.13 0.74 17.83
N ASN A 41 3.04 -0.07 16.77
CA ASN A 41 2.14 0.16 15.66
C ASN A 41 0.69 -0.21 15.97
N GLY A 42 0.45 -1.08 16.94
CA GLY A 42 -0.90 -1.42 17.38
C GLY A 42 -1.66 -0.18 17.87
N ALA A 43 -1.00 0.67 18.68
CA ALA A 43 -1.58 1.94 19.15
C ALA A 43 -1.65 2.99 18.03
N ARG A 44 -0.58 3.13 17.25
CA ARG A 44 -0.48 4.06 16.11
C ARG A 44 -1.61 3.86 15.08
N PHE A 45 -1.95 2.62 14.79
CA PHE A 45 -2.93 2.26 13.77
C PHE A 45 -4.31 1.86 14.32
N ALA A 46 -4.52 1.92 15.63
CA ALA A 46 -5.77 1.49 16.27
C ALA A 46 -7.00 2.18 15.68
N ALA A 47 -6.95 3.50 15.52
CA ALA A 47 -8.07 4.29 14.99
C ALA A 47 -8.42 3.93 13.53
N LEU A 48 -7.42 3.56 12.71
CA LEU A 48 -7.65 3.10 11.33
C LEU A 48 -8.27 1.70 11.31
N ARG A 49 -7.79 0.80 12.17
CA ARG A 49 -8.35 -0.55 12.30
C ARG A 49 -9.77 -0.56 12.87
N ASP A 50 -10.09 0.36 13.76
CA ASP A 50 -11.46 0.53 14.27
C ASP A 50 -12.42 0.97 13.17
N LYS A 51 -11.95 1.81 12.23
CA LYS A 51 -12.74 2.22 11.07
C LYS A 51 -12.88 1.11 10.02
N ASN A 52 -11.81 0.37 9.77
CA ASN A 52 -11.81 -0.74 8.83
C ASN A 52 -10.85 -1.85 9.29
N SER A 53 -11.40 -2.98 9.70
CA SER A 53 -10.65 -4.15 10.19
C SER A 53 -9.71 -4.76 9.14
N ASP A 54 -9.94 -4.49 7.85
CA ASP A 54 -9.08 -4.97 6.75
C ASP A 54 -7.82 -4.12 6.58
N PHE A 55 -7.69 -3.00 7.31
CA PHE A 55 -6.46 -2.22 7.32
C PHE A 55 -5.32 -3.02 7.93
N ILE A 56 -4.18 -3.14 7.21
CA ILE A 56 -3.04 -3.93 7.65
C ILE A 56 -1.77 -3.09 7.85
N GLY A 57 -1.64 -1.96 7.19
CA GLY A 57 -0.45 -1.12 7.28
C GLY A 57 -0.49 0.09 6.37
N TRP A 58 0.63 0.78 6.31
CA TRP A 58 0.82 2.01 5.55
C TRP A 58 2.07 1.91 4.70
N ILE A 59 1.98 2.21 3.41
CA ILE A 59 3.10 2.21 2.47
C ILE A 59 3.45 3.62 2.07
N SER A 60 4.73 3.97 2.10
CA SER A 60 5.21 5.29 1.71
C SER A 60 6.57 5.24 1.01
N ILE A 61 6.84 6.27 0.21
CA ILE A 61 8.17 6.57 -0.35
C ILE A 61 8.45 8.04 -0.06
N ASP A 62 9.47 8.30 0.76
CA ASP A 62 9.83 9.66 1.16
C ASP A 62 10.07 10.58 -0.04
N GLY A 63 9.58 11.82 0.04
CA GLY A 63 9.69 12.81 -1.02
C GLY A 63 8.77 12.60 -2.22
N THR A 64 7.87 11.62 -2.17
CA THR A 64 6.89 11.35 -3.24
C THR A 64 5.46 11.46 -2.74
N ASN A 65 4.48 11.32 -3.64
CA ASN A 65 3.06 11.21 -3.30
C ASN A 65 2.58 9.77 -3.07
N LEU A 66 3.50 8.80 -2.93
CA LEU A 66 3.15 7.46 -2.48
C LEU A 66 3.14 7.46 -0.95
N ASP A 67 1.95 7.57 -0.38
CA ASP A 67 1.70 7.66 1.06
C ASP A 67 0.26 7.21 1.34
N PHE A 68 0.06 5.88 1.44
CA PHE A 68 -1.27 5.26 1.34
C PHE A 68 -1.47 4.11 2.34
N PRO A 69 -2.71 3.93 2.85
CA PRO A 69 -3.07 2.73 3.57
C PRO A 69 -2.99 1.49 2.66
N VAL A 70 -2.65 0.36 3.27
CA VAL A 70 -2.68 -0.96 2.62
C VAL A 70 -3.73 -1.82 3.30
N MET A 71 -4.57 -2.45 2.48
CA MET A 71 -5.67 -3.29 2.93
C MET A 71 -5.33 -4.78 2.75
N TYR A 72 -5.95 -5.62 3.57
CA TYR A 72 -5.83 -7.06 3.45
C TYR A 72 -7.18 -7.74 3.67
N ALA A 73 -7.73 -8.32 2.62
CA ALA A 73 -9.02 -9.01 2.61
C ALA A 73 -8.88 -10.36 1.89
N PRO A 74 -8.22 -11.37 2.51
CA PRO A 74 -7.88 -12.62 1.84
C PRO A 74 -9.11 -13.39 1.33
N ASP A 75 -10.26 -13.24 1.98
CA ASP A 75 -11.50 -13.90 1.60
C ASP A 75 -12.24 -13.19 0.44
N ASN A 76 -11.78 -12.04 0.02
CA ASN A 76 -12.43 -11.22 -1.00
C ASN A 76 -11.40 -10.63 -1.98
N LYS A 77 -10.92 -11.51 -2.87
CA LYS A 77 -9.91 -11.16 -3.87
C LYS A 77 -10.30 -9.91 -4.65
N ASP A 78 -9.32 -9.05 -4.87
CA ASP A 78 -9.43 -7.83 -5.68
C ASP A 78 -10.53 -6.84 -5.20
N PHE A 79 -11.09 -7.01 -4.00
CA PHE A 79 -12.13 -6.11 -3.50
C PHE A 79 -11.67 -4.65 -3.55
N TYR A 80 -10.48 -4.39 -2.99
CA TYR A 80 -9.93 -3.04 -2.91
C TYR A 80 -9.38 -2.48 -4.22
N LEU A 81 -9.37 -3.28 -5.29
CA LEU A 81 -9.13 -2.79 -6.65
C LEU A 81 -10.18 -1.72 -7.07
N ARG A 82 -11.41 -1.84 -6.55
CA ARG A 82 -12.54 -0.97 -6.91
C ARG A 82 -13.28 -0.41 -5.71
N HIS A 83 -12.70 -0.46 -4.52
CA HIS A 83 -13.28 0.12 -3.32
C HIS A 83 -12.25 0.98 -2.58
N ASP A 84 -12.73 2.07 -1.97
CA ASP A 84 -11.95 2.93 -1.11
C ASP A 84 -11.76 2.34 0.29
N PHE A 85 -11.07 3.08 1.17
CA PHE A 85 -10.85 2.68 2.55
C PHE A 85 -12.16 2.43 3.33
N ASN A 86 -13.23 3.16 3.02
CA ASN A 86 -14.54 3.03 3.66
C ASN A 86 -15.42 1.97 3.01
N LYS A 87 -14.87 1.12 2.13
CA LYS A 87 -15.58 0.07 1.37
C LYS A 87 -16.61 0.61 0.37
N ALA A 88 -16.58 1.91 0.06
CA ALA A 88 -17.40 2.48 -1.00
C ALA A 88 -16.74 2.27 -2.37
N TYR A 89 -17.55 2.19 -3.42
CA TYR A 89 -17.03 2.02 -4.79
C TYR A 89 -16.13 3.21 -5.17
N SER A 90 -14.95 2.90 -5.64
CA SER A 90 -13.95 3.85 -6.13
C SER A 90 -13.25 3.32 -7.38
N VAL A 91 -13.09 4.16 -8.39
CA VAL A 91 -12.31 3.81 -9.59
C VAL A 91 -10.80 3.78 -9.32
N TYR A 92 -10.37 4.40 -8.22
CA TYR A 92 -8.97 4.48 -7.80
C TYR A 92 -8.55 3.29 -6.95
N GLY A 93 -9.51 2.70 -6.21
CA GLY A 93 -9.21 1.68 -5.23
C GLY A 93 -8.28 2.17 -4.11
N VAL A 94 -7.73 1.22 -3.36
CA VAL A 94 -6.70 1.43 -2.33
C VAL A 94 -5.66 0.32 -2.51
N PRO A 95 -4.37 0.54 -2.25
CA PRO A 95 -3.38 -0.53 -2.22
C PRO A 95 -3.80 -1.70 -1.32
N TYR A 96 -3.59 -2.93 -1.77
CA TYR A 96 -3.98 -4.11 -1.02
C TYR A 96 -3.02 -5.28 -1.23
N LEU A 97 -2.88 -6.13 -0.21
CA LEU A 97 -2.08 -7.34 -0.24
C LEU A 97 -2.76 -8.46 -1.04
N ASP A 98 -1.94 -9.28 -1.67
CA ASP A 98 -2.36 -10.52 -2.31
C ASP A 98 -3.02 -11.48 -1.29
N GLU A 99 -4.04 -12.20 -1.72
CA GLU A 99 -4.80 -13.12 -0.87
C GLU A 99 -3.98 -14.31 -0.34
N GLN A 100 -2.90 -14.68 -1.03
CA GLN A 100 -2.00 -15.76 -0.61
C GLN A 100 -0.94 -15.30 0.38
N THR A 101 -0.85 -14.00 0.64
CA THR A 101 0.08 -13.45 1.61
C THR A 101 -0.29 -13.90 3.03
N THR A 102 0.68 -14.36 3.79
CA THR A 102 0.55 -14.53 5.25
C THR A 102 1.29 -13.37 5.91
N LEU A 103 0.59 -12.60 6.73
CA LEU A 103 1.16 -11.52 7.50
C LEU A 103 0.57 -11.54 8.91
N GLY A 104 1.43 -11.71 9.91
CA GLY A 104 1.02 -11.81 11.30
C GLY A 104 2.20 -11.68 12.26
N ALA A 105 1.92 -11.60 13.55
CA ALA A 105 2.94 -11.40 14.59
C ALA A 105 4.02 -12.52 14.64
N ASN A 106 3.71 -13.72 14.17
CA ASN A 106 4.58 -14.89 14.26
C ASN A 106 4.80 -15.59 12.92
N ALA A 107 4.23 -15.07 11.83
CA ALA A 107 4.35 -15.66 10.51
C ALA A 107 4.23 -14.55 9.44
N GLU A 108 5.20 -14.52 8.55
CA GLU A 108 5.24 -13.61 7.42
C GLU A 108 5.69 -14.39 6.19
N SER A 109 5.05 -14.14 5.07
CA SER A 109 5.49 -14.68 3.79
C SER A 109 6.83 -14.07 3.39
N ASP A 110 7.73 -14.85 2.82
CA ASP A 110 9.02 -14.37 2.28
C ASP A 110 8.83 -13.32 1.16
N ASN A 111 7.65 -13.30 0.54
CA ASN A 111 7.30 -12.37 -0.52
C ASN A 111 5.94 -11.72 -0.21
N LEU A 112 5.94 -10.41 -0.11
CA LEU A 112 4.73 -9.60 0.05
C LEU A 112 4.39 -8.93 -1.28
N ILE A 113 3.23 -9.25 -1.83
CA ILE A 113 2.75 -8.63 -3.07
C ILE A 113 1.67 -7.61 -2.72
N ILE A 114 1.91 -6.36 -3.09
CA ILE A 114 0.95 -5.26 -2.92
C ILE A 114 0.48 -4.81 -4.29
N TYR A 115 -0.82 -4.88 -4.51
CA TYR A 115 -1.48 -4.39 -5.73
C TYR A 115 -1.95 -2.95 -5.54
N GLY A 116 -1.96 -2.20 -6.63
CA GLY A 116 -2.50 -0.84 -6.68
C GLY A 116 -2.60 -0.32 -8.11
N HIS A 117 -3.50 0.61 -8.35
CA HIS A 117 -3.63 1.21 -9.66
C HIS A 117 -2.45 2.11 -10.02
N ASN A 118 -1.94 1.97 -11.23
CA ASN A 118 -1.02 2.94 -11.84
C ASN A 118 -1.86 4.07 -12.48
N MET A 119 -2.10 5.13 -11.71
CA MET A 119 -2.93 6.24 -12.17
C MET A 119 -2.13 7.27 -12.96
N LYS A 120 -2.66 7.71 -14.11
CA LYS A 120 -2.04 8.77 -14.92
C LYS A 120 -1.91 10.12 -14.19
N THR A 121 -2.64 10.30 -13.10
CA THR A 121 -2.56 11.48 -12.23
C THR A 121 -1.36 11.42 -11.28
N GLY A 122 -0.60 10.30 -11.27
CA GLY A 122 0.51 10.07 -10.35
C GLY A 122 0.07 9.57 -8.96
N THR A 123 -1.24 9.44 -8.71
CA THR A 123 -1.77 8.89 -7.44
C THR A 123 -1.67 7.36 -7.40
N ILE A 124 -1.82 6.80 -6.20
CA ILE A 124 -1.62 5.38 -5.90
C ILE A 124 -0.19 4.99 -6.35
N PHE A 125 -0.01 4.04 -7.25
CA PHE A 125 1.30 3.61 -7.75
C PHE A 125 1.74 4.33 -9.03
N GLY A 126 1.11 5.46 -9.38
CA GLY A 126 1.46 6.22 -10.58
C GLY A 126 2.89 6.74 -10.58
N CYS A 127 3.44 7.13 -9.40
CA CYS A 127 4.81 7.60 -9.26
C CYS A 127 5.86 6.49 -9.52
N LEU A 128 5.51 5.21 -9.36
CA LEU A 128 6.46 4.10 -9.58
C LEU A 128 6.97 4.03 -11.02
N THR A 129 6.26 4.64 -11.98
CA THR A 129 6.74 4.74 -13.37
C THR A 129 7.98 5.62 -13.53
N GLU A 130 8.26 6.49 -12.56
CA GLU A 130 9.42 7.38 -12.55
C GLU A 130 10.74 6.63 -12.27
N TYR A 131 10.68 5.42 -11.66
CA TYR A 131 11.84 4.55 -11.47
C TYR A 131 12.52 4.09 -12.78
N ARG A 132 11.94 4.41 -13.94
CA ARG A 132 12.63 4.30 -15.24
C ARG A 132 13.81 5.26 -15.35
N LYS A 133 13.87 6.30 -14.51
CA LYS A 133 14.94 7.29 -14.45
C LYS A 133 15.89 6.92 -13.32
N ALA A 134 17.18 6.83 -13.62
CA ALA A 134 18.19 6.49 -12.63
C ALA A 134 18.27 7.52 -11.49
N ASP A 135 18.10 8.81 -11.81
CA ASP A 135 18.11 9.88 -10.81
C ASP A 135 16.98 9.71 -9.80
N TYR A 136 15.80 9.29 -10.24
CA TYR A 136 14.67 9.05 -9.35
C TYR A 136 14.96 7.92 -8.34
N TYR A 137 15.60 6.85 -8.78
CA TYR A 137 16.06 5.79 -7.88
C TYR A 137 17.06 6.28 -6.86
N GLN A 138 18.02 7.16 -7.26
CA GLN A 138 19.01 7.71 -6.34
C GLN A 138 18.37 8.60 -5.27
N GLU A 139 17.31 9.32 -5.62
CA GLU A 139 16.57 10.18 -4.70
C GLU A 139 15.62 9.39 -3.79
N HIS A 140 15.04 8.27 -4.28
CA HIS A 140 14.02 7.48 -3.61
C HIS A 140 14.37 5.98 -3.58
N PRO A 141 15.49 5.58 -2.97
CA PRO A 141 15.95 4.19 -3.01
C PRO A 141 15.16 3.24 -2.12
N PHE A 142 14.32 3.76 -1.22
CA PHE A 142 13.62 2.96 -0.22
C PHE A 142 12.10 3.12 -0.29
N ILE A 143 11.42 2.01 0.00
CA ILE A 143 9.99 1.95 0.27
C ILE A 143 9.82 1.58 1.74
N GLU A 144 9.01 2.31 2.46
CA GLU A 144 8.63 2.01 3.84
C GLU A 144 7.25 1.35 3.86
N PHE A 145 7.12 0.26 4.58
CA PHE A 145 5.86 -0.44 4.78
C PHE A 145 5.69 -0.76 6.25
N ASP A 146 4.99 0.13 6.95
CA ASP A 146 4.69 0.01 8.35
C ASP A 146 3.40 -0.78 8.52
N THR A 147 3.48 -1.94 9.13
CA THR A 147 2.32 -2.79 9.37
C THR A 147 1.85 -2.68 10.82
N VAL A 148 0.66 -3.20 11.08
CA VAL A 148 0.16 -3.35 12.47
C VAL A 148 1.03 -4.28 13.31
N TYR A 149 1.99 -4.99 12.72
CA TYR A 149 2.89 -5.93 13.39
C TYR A 149 4.31 -5.37 13.56
N GLY A 150 4.73 -4.39 12.76
CA GLY A 150 6.05 -3.78 12.82
C GLY A 150 6.35 -2.93 11.59
N ASP A 151 7.44 -2.17 11.67
CA ASP A 151 7.93 -1.32 10.58
C ASP A 151 8.95 -2.09 9.75
N ALA A 152 8.90 -1.89 8.43
CA ALA A 152 9.86 -2.47 7.51
C ALA A 152 10.27 -1.46 6.44
N LYS A 153 11.55 -1.51 6.07
CA LYS A 153 12.14 -0.68 5.03
C LYS A 153 12.76 -1.56 3.97
N TYR A 154 12.32 -1.39 2.75
CA TYR A 154 12.74 -2.19 1.60
C TYR A 154 13.55 -1.33 0.64
N GLU A 155 14.69 -1.85 0.18
CA GLU A 155 15.48 -1.21 -0.87
C GLU A 155 14.94 -1.62 -2.24
N VAL A 156 14.71 -0.65 -3.12
CA VAL A 156 14.28 -0.90 -4.49
C VAL A 156 15.44 -1.48 -5.28
N PHE A 157 15.37 -2.74 -5.68
CA PHE A 157 16.41 -3.37 -6.49
C PHE A 157 16.07 -3.44 -7.99
N GLY A 158 14.82 -3.17 -8.37
CA GLY A 158 14.40 -3.18 -9.77
C GLY A 158 12.99 -2.63 -9.97
N ALA A 159 12.80 -2.00 -11.13
CA ALA A 159 11.49 -1.56 -11.60
C ALA A 159 11.35 -1.89 -13.08
N PHE A 160 10.28 -2.57 -13.47
CA PHE A 160 10.08 -3.01 -14.83
C PHE A 160 8.59 -3.01 -15.22
N THR A 161 8.34 -2.95 -16.52
CA THR A 161 6.99 -3.04 -17.08
C THR A 161 6.84 -4.36 -17.81
N ILE A 162 5.77 -5.09 -17.53
CA ILE A 162 5.47 -6.39 -18.14
C ILE A 162 4.12 -6.30 -18.83
N ASP A 163 4.04 -6.89 -20.01
CA ASP A 163 2.78 -7.12 -20.71
C ASP A 163 2.23 -8.48 -20.31
N VAL A 164 1.46 -8.51 -19.23
CA VAL A 164 0.87 -9.76 -18.69
C VAL A 164 -0.15 -10.43 -19.63
N VAL A 165 -0.55 -9.77 -20.71
CA VAL A 165 -1.45 -10.34 -21.72
C VAL A 165 -0.68 -11.17 -22.75
N ASN A 166 0.48 -10.67 -23.17
CA ASN A 166 1.28 -11.30 -24.24
C ASN A 166 2.50 -12.05 -23.70
N ASP A 167 3.00 -11.70 -22.51
CA ASP A 167 4.11 -12.37 -21.86
C ASP A 167 3.63 -13.19 -20.66
N THR A 168 3.37 -14.48 -20.91
CA THR A 168 2.95 -15.44 -19.88
C THR A 168 4.12 -16.12 -19.19
N SER A 169 5.36 -15.79 -19.56
CA SER A 169 6.58 -16.40 -19.00
C SER A 169 6.99 -15.77 -17.66
N PHE A 170 6.49 -14.58 -17.36
CA PHE A 170 6.82 -13.89 -16.12
C PHE A 170 5.93 -14.37 -14.96
N ILE A 171 6.58 -14.90 -13.93
CA ILE A 171 5.94 -15.30 -12.68
C ILE A 171 6.25 -14.21 -11.64
N TYR A 172 5.28 -13.35 -11.33
CA TYR A 172 5.42 -12.28 -10.33
C TYR A 172 5.14 -12.77 -8.90
N ASN A 173 4.57 -13.96 -8.75
CA ASN A 173 4.41 -14.63 -7.47
C ASN A 173 5.32 -15.87 -7.46
N PRO A 174 6.63 -15.73 -7.15
CA PRO A 174 7.52 -16.86 -7.05
C PRO A 174 7.07 -17.72 -5.87
N VAL A 175 6.43 -18.84 -6.17
CA VAL A 175 6.27 -19.91 -5.19
C VAL A 175 7.67 -20.24 -4.72
N SER A 176 7.94 -20.18 -3.43
CA SER A 176 9.24 -20.49 -2.87
C SER A 176 9.69 -21.87 -3.33
N TYR A 177 10.68 -21.92 -4.24
CA TYR A 177 11.36 -23.14 -4.63
C TYR A 177 12.45 -23.52 -3.62
N THR A 178 12.25 -23.25 -2.34
CA THR A 178 13.19 -23.61 -1.28
C THR A 178 12.99 -25.05 -0.78
N HIS A 179 12.62 -25.97 -1.68
CA HIS A 179 12.70 -27.41 -1.43
C HIS A 179 13.43 -28.09 -2.58
N LEU A 180 14.75 -27.93 -2.61
CA LEU A 180 15.70 -28.85 -3.20
C LEU A 180 16.73 -29.24 -2.16
#